data_eb30d82c1a1c76cbdc844971a6ba17b7
#
_entry.id   eb30d82c1a1c76cbdc844971a6ba17b7
#
_cell.length_a   1.000
_cell.length_b   1.000
_cell.length_c   1.000
_cell.angle_alpha   90.00
_cell.angle_beta   90.00
_cell.angle_gamma   90.00
#
_symmetry.space_group_name_H-M   'P 1'
#
loop_
_entity.id
_entity.type
_entity.pdbx_description
1 polymer ?
#
loop_
_entity_poly.entity_id
_entity_poly.type
_entity_poly.pdbx_seq_one_letter_code
_entity_poly.pdbx_strand_id
1 'polypeptide(L)'
;MQKCTIGILGGTSEGRLLADFCRKERIPAAVSVATSYGEELLTPGPFLRVHTGRMEKEELLSWIRQEKIGALADATHPYARVISENAEWACRQAGIPYGRLVRDSGEEKAEEENGRIIRTSSMEEAVQVLARILQEGRGEKGLITTGSKELAQYTRIPDYAERLYVRVLPSREGIDACLKLGWKGSHVIAMQGPFSQDLNRAILTSLGITC
;
A
#
# COMPACT_ATOMS: atom_id res chain seq x y z
N MET A 1 -34.59 6.17 14.04
CA MET A 1 -33.73 6.11 12.83
C MET A 1 -32.80 4.91 12.98
N GLN A 2 -32.91 3.94 12.09
CA GLN A 2 -32.00 2.79 12.08
C GLN A 2 -30.61 3.33 11.69
N LYS A 3 -29.62 3.17 12.56
CA LYS A 3 -28.23 3.58 12.26
C LYS A 3 -27.74 2.74 11.07
N CYS A 4 -27.45 3.37 9.94
CA CYS A 4 -26.85 2.66 8.82
C CYS A 4 -25.41 2.29 9.14
N THR A 5 -24.95 1.16 8.61
CA THR A 5 -23.54 0.73 8.74
C THR A 5 -22.68 1.52 7.76
N ILE A 6 -21.51 1.98 8.19
CA ILE A 6 -20.50 2.55 7.31
C ILE A 6 -19.63 1.40 6.77
N GLY A 7 -19.59 1.24 5.45
CA GLY A 7 -18.65 0.34 4.79
C GLY A 7 -17.29 1.00 4.65
N ILE A 8 -16.21 0.28 4.92
CA ILE A 8 -14.83 0.78 4.77
C ILE A 8 -14.04 -0.25 3.98
N LEU A 9 -13.54 0.11 2.81
CA LEU A 9 -12.51 -0.67 2.12
C LEU A 9 -11.17 -0.24 2.69
N GLY A 10 -10.53 -1.12 3.47
CA GLY A 10 -9.32 -0.85 4.22
C GLY A 10 -8.05 -1.29 3.48
N GLY A 11 -6.94 -1.28 4.22
CA GLY A 11 -5.61 -1.66 3.72
C GLY A 11 -4.58 -0.55 3.87
N THR A 12 -5.01 0.64 4.28
CA THR A 12 -4.13 1.80 4.56
C THR A 12 -4.25 2.27 6.00
N SER A 13 -3.38 3.19 6.41
CA SER A 13 -3.47 3.88 7.70
C SER A 13 -4.77 4.67 7.85
N GLU A 14 -5.22 5.29 6.77
CA GLU A 14 -6.46 6.09 6.73
C GLU A 14 -7.69 5.21 7.00
N GLY A 15 -7.73 4.03 6.39
CA GLY A 15 -8.78 3.05 6.64
C GLY A 15 -8.82 2.58 8.09
N ARG A 16 -7.65 2.36 8.71
CA ARG A 16 -7.56 2.01 10.13
C ARG A 16 -8.01 3.15 11.04
N LEU A 17 -7.60 4.38 10.75
CA LEU A 17 -8.02 5.56 11.51
C LEU A 17 -9.53 5.76 11.45
N LEU A 18 -10.14 5.57 10.27
CA LEU A 18 -11.59 5.66 10.12
C LEU A 18 -12.32 4.53 10.88
N ALA A 19 -11.80 3.30 10.81
CA ALA A 19 -12.34 2.16 11.55
C ALA A 19 -12.27 2.40 13.07
N ASP A 20 -11.15 2.88 13.57
CA ASP A 20 -10.97 3.22 14.98
C ASP A 20 -11.87 4.37 15.42
N PHE A 21 -12.05 5.38 14.59
CA PHE A 21 -12.99 6.46 14.82
C PHE A 21 -14.41 5.92 14.95
N CYS A 22 -14.88 5.11 13.97
CA CYS A 22 -16.21 4.50 14.04
C CYS A 22 -16.40 3.68 15.33
N ARG A 23 -15.40 2.89 15.72
CA ARG A 23 -15.42 2.09 16.93
C ARG A 23 -15.54 2.95 18.19
N LYS A 24 -14.74 4.02 18.30
CA LYS A 24 -14.74 4.97 19.46
C LYS A 24 -16.08 5.70 19.57
N GLU A 25 -16.59 6.17 18.46
CA GLU A 25 -17.85 6.93 18.38
C GLU A 25 -19.11 6.03 18.38
N ARG A 26 -18.93 4.70 18.51
CA ARG A 26 -20.03 3.72 18.49
C ARG A 26 -20.89 3.82 17.21
N ILE A 27 -20.23 4.08 16.08
CA ILE A 27 -20.84 4.09 14.76
C ILE A 27 -20.72 2.67 14.19
N PRO A 28 -21.84 2.01 13.81
CA PRO A 28 -21.75 0.70 13.19
C PRO A 28 -20.93 0.76 11.90
N ALA A 29 -19.88 -0.06 11.79
CA ALA A 29 -19.03 -0.13 10.63
C ALA A 29 -18.70 -1.57 10.25
N ALA A 30 -18.53 -1.81 8.95
CA ALA A 30 -18.02 -3.04 8.39
C ALA A 30 -16.78 -2.72 7.55
N VAL A 31 -15.65 -3.32 7.89
CA VAL A 31 -14.36 -3.09 7.22
C VAL A 31 -14.00 -4.31 6.40
N SER A 32 -13.63 -4.10 5.14
CA SER A 32 -13.05 -5.16 4.31
C SER A 32 -11.57 -4.91 4.12
N VAL A 33 -10.77 -5.96 4.33
CA VAL A 33 -9.32 -5.99 4.09
C VAL A 33 -8.95 -7.18 3.22
N ALA A 34 -7.98 -7.01 2.35
CA ALA A 34 -7.62 -8.04 1.37
C ALA A 34 -6.83 -9.23 1.96
N THR A 35 -6.26 -9.08 3.17
CA THR A 35 -5.35 -10.07 3.77
C THR A 35 -5.59 -10.23 5.27
N SER A 36 -5.26 -11.40 5.81
CA SER A 36 -5.26 -11.66 7.26
C SER A 36 -4.38 -10.68 8.03
N TYR A 37 -3.25 -10.28 7.45
CA TYR A 37 -2.40 -9.26 8.03
C TYR A 37 -3.12 -7.91 8.19
N GLY A 38 -3.94 -7.51 7.20
CA GLY A 38 -4.77 -6.31 7.32
C GLY A 38 -5.79 -6.41 8.45
N GLU A 39 -6.32 -7.60 8.70
CA GLU A 39 -7.23 -7.91 9.81
C GLU A 39 -6.54 -7.78 11.18
N GLU A 40 -5.34 -8.34 11.34
CA GLU A 40 -4.55 -8.27 12.57
C GLU A 40 -4.26 -6.83 13.03
N LEU A 41 -4.25 -5.88 12.10
CA LEU A 41 -4.04 -4.46 12.38
C LEU A 41 -5.29 -3.71 12.84
N LEU A 42 -6.45 -4.37 12.83
CA LEU A 42 -7.72 -3.80 13.27
C LEU A 42 -8.03 -4.27 14.70
N THR A 43 -8.65 -3.42 15.47
CA THR A 43 -9.13 -3.78 16.81
C THR A 43 -10.62 -4.13 16.70
N PRO A 44 -11.02 -5.41 16.74
CA PRO A 44 -12.43 -5.79 16.70
C PRO A 44 -13.24 -5.21 17.86
N GLY A 45 -14.54 -5.10 17.68
CA GLY A 45 -15.43 -4.61 18.72
C GLY A 45 -16.89 -4.70 18.32
N PRO A 46 -17.82 -4.42 19.23
CA PRO A 46 -19.25 -4.60 19.01
C PRO A 46 -19.81 -3.71 17.88
N PHE A 47 -19.09 -2.66 17.51
CA PHE A 47 -19.47 -1.72 16.45
C PHE A 47 -18.66 -1.89 15.16
N LEU A 48 -17.68 -2.82 15.13
CA LEU A 48 -16.80 -3.03 14.01
C LEU A 48 -16.80 -4.51 13.61
N ARG A 49 -17.32 -4.81 12.41
CA ARG A 49 -17.19 -6.12 11.77
C ARG A 49 -16.10 -6.08 10.74
N VAL A 50 -15.33 -7.16 10.63
CA VAL A 50 -14.22 -7.28 9.68
C VAL A 50 -14.52 -8.39 8.70
N HIS A 51 -14.35 -8.12 7.42
CA HIS A 51 -14.33 -9.07 6.33
C HIS A 51 -12.91 -9.20 5.80
N THR A 52 -12.39 -10.41 5.71
CA THR A 52 -11.04 -10.68 5.22
C THR A 52 -11.12 -11.45 3.92
N GLY A 53 -10.45 -10.94 2.91
CA GLY A 53 -10.42 -11.51 1.57
C GLY A 53 -10.68 -10.46 0.49
N ARG A 54 -10.29 -10.81 -0.74
CA ARG A 54 -10.63 -9.99 -1.90
C ARG A 54 -12.06 -10.27 -2.32
N MET A 55 -12.74 -9.25 -2.78
CA MET A 55 -14.09 -9.35 -3.31
C MET A 55 -14.12 -8.85 -4.75
N GLU A 56 -14.72 -9.64 -5.63
CA GLU A 56 -15.15 -9.19 -6.95
C GLU A 56 -16.37 -8.28 -6.84
N LYS A 57 -16.75 -7.62 -7.92
CA LYS A 57 -17.80 -6.58 -7.88
C LYS A 57 -19.17 -7.08 -7.40
N GLU A 58 -19.56 -8.31 -7.76
CA GLU A 58 -20.81 -8.93 -7.34
C GLU A 58 -20.79 -9.36 -5.86
N GLU A 59 -19.65 -9.84 -5.38
CA GLU A 59 -19.42 -10.17 -3.98
C GLU A 59 -19.45 -8.90 -3.12
N LEU A 60 -18.84 -7.82 -3.61
CA LEU A 60 -18.89 -6.53 -2.94
C LEU A 60 -20.30 -5.96 -2.83
N LEU A 61 -21.11 -6.09 -3.90
CA LEU A 61 -22.53 -5.72 -3.87
C LEU A 61 -23.31 -6.57 -2.85
N SER A 62 -23.03 -7.87 -2.80
CA SER A 62 -23.64 -8.79 -1.83
C SER A 62 -23.25 -8.41 -0.40
N TRP A 63 -21.99 -8.11 -0.15
CA TRP A 63 -21.48 -7.65 1.15
C TRP A 63 -22.14 -6.34 1.58
N ILE A 64 -22.28 -5.36 0.69
CA ILE A 64 -22.99 -4.10 0.95
C ILE A 64 -24.41 -4.35 1.45
N ARG A 65 -25.14 -5.27 0.80
CA ARG A 65 -26.51 -5.62 1.16
C ARG A 65 -26.60 -6.40 2.48
N GLN A 66 -25.75 -7.40 2.67
CA GLN A 66 -25.70 -8.23 3.88
C GLN A 66 -25.37 -7.41 5.13
N GLU A 67 -24.39 -6.52 5.04
CA GLU A 67 -23.94 -5.67 6.13
C GLU A 67 -24.82 -4.42 6.32
N LYS A 68 -25.83 -4.24 5.46
CA LYS A 68 -26.74 -3.07 5.47
C LYS A 68 -25.96 -1.75 5.42
N ILE A 69 -24.96 -1.70 4.54
CA ILE A 69 -24.12 -0.53 4.36
C ILE A 69 -24.93 0.59 3.74
N GLY A 70 -24.93 1.75 4.37
CA GLY A 70 -25.63 2.93 3.89
C GLY A 70 -24.73 3.98 3.25
N ALA A 71 -23.41 3.84 3.41
CA ALA A 71 -22.39 4.62 2.70
C ALA A 71 -21.09 3.84 2.70
N LEU A 72 -20.29 3.94 1.64
CA LEU A 72 -19.03 3.24 1.49
C LEU A 72 -17.87 4.24 1.38
N ALA A 73 -16.88 4.09 2.27
CA ALA A 73 -15.61 4.80 2.23
C ALA A 73 -14.51 3.89 1.66
N ASP A 74 -13.96 4.28 0.52
CA ASP A 74 -12.80 3.61 -0.08
C ASP A 74 -11.50 4.25 0.45
N ALA A 75 -10.86 3.56 1.37
CA ALA A 75 -9.57 3.91 1.93
C ALA A 75 -8.48 2.93 1.46
N THR A 76 -8.59 2.39 0.27
CA THR A 76 -7.56 1.55 -0.34
C THR A 76 -6.40 2.38 -0.87
N HIS A 77 -5.27 1.71 -1.15
CA HIS A 77 -4.11 2.38 -1.72
C HIS A 77 -4.46 3.03 -3.07
N PRO A 78 -3.92 4.21 -3.40
CA PRO A 78 -4.19 4.90 -4.68
C PRO A 78 -4.01 4.02 -5.94
N TYR A 79 -3.11 3.05 -5.89
CA TYR A 79 -2.86 2.11 -6.99
C TYR A 79 -3.83 0.90 -7.04
N ALA A 80 -4.74 0.77 -6.09
CA ALA A 80 -5.73 -0.31 -6.07
C ALA A 80 -6.96 0.01 -6.94
N ARG A 81 -6.74 0.32 -8.23
CA ARG A 81 -7.77 0.79 -9.16
C ARG A 81 -8.94 -0.17 -9.31
N VAL A 82 -8.67 -1.46 -9.47
CA VAL A 82 -9.71 -2.48 -9.70
C VAL A 82 -10.75 -2.49 -8.58
N ILE A 83 -10.32 -2.51 -7.32
CA ILE A 83 -11.28 -2.52 -6.20
C ILE A 83 -12.05 -1.21 -6.10
N SER A 84 -11.45 -0.08 -6.45
CA SER A 84 -12.13 1.21 -6.45
C SER A 84 -13.22 1.29 -7.54
N GLU A 85 -12.93 0.79 -8.74
CA GLU A 85 -13.90 0.69 -9.83
C GLU A 85 -15.05 -0.26 -9.47
N ASN A 86 -14.74 -1.41 -8.88
CA ASN A 86 -15.73 -2.37 -8.38
C ASN A 86 -16.61 -1.74 -7.29
N ALA A 87 -16.03 -0.98 -6.39
CA ALA A 87 -16.74 -0.31 -5.30
C ALA A 87 -17.71 0.77 -5.80
N GLU A 88 -17.25 1.59 -6.74
CA GLU A 88 -18.08 2.62 -7.36
C GLU A 88 -19.27 1.99 -8.08
N TRP A 89 -19.05 0.90 -8.85
CA TRP A 89 -20.12 0.15 -9.50
C TRP A 89 -21.09 -0.45 -8.48
N ALA A 90 -20.61 -1.13 -7.43
CA ALA A 90 -21.44 -1.78 -6.43
C ALA A 90 -22.31 -0.77 -5.66
N CYS A 91 -21.73 0.41 -5.32
CA CYS A 91 -22.46 1.48 -4.66
C CYS A 91 -23.58 2.07 -5.55
N ARG A 92 -23.32 2.23 -6.85
CA ARG A 92 -24.38 2.64 -7.82
C ARG A 92 -25.52 1.62 -7.87
N GLN A 93 -25.20 0.30 -7.90
CA GLN A 93 -26.22 -0.76 -7.92
C GLN A 93 -27.00 -0.84 -6.61
N ALA A 94 -26.35 -0.52 -5.49
CA ALA A 94 -27.00 -0.50 -4.17
C ALA A 94 -27.75 0.80 -3.87
N GLY A 95 -27.55 1.87 -4.66
CA GLY A 95 -28.13 3.19 -4.43
C GLY A 95 -27.56 3.89 -3.19
N ILE A 96 -26.31 3.68 -2.86
CA ILE A 96 -25.65 4.27 -1.69
C ILE A 96 -24.49 5.21 -2.08
N PRO A 97 -24.17 6.21 -1.25
CA PRO A 97 -23.02 7.08 -1.46
C PRO A 97 -21.70 6.31 -1.46
N TYR A 98 -20.80 6.69 -2.37
CA TYR A 98 -19.41 6.27 -2.42
C TYR A 98 -18.51 7.49 -2.19
N GLY A 99 -17.52 7.35 -1.34
CA GLY A 99 -16.49 8.37 -1.11
C GLY A 99 -15.11 7.75 -1.04
N ARG A 100 -14.12 8.38 -1.68
CA ARG A 100 -12.73 7.95 -1.62
C ARG A 100 -11.94 8.82 -0.65
N LEU A 101 -11.24 8.16 0.29
CA LEU A 101 -10.27 8.79 1.16
C LEU A 101 -8.91 8.79 0.46
N VAL A 102 -8.50 9.96 0.00
CA VAL A 102 -7.19 10.15 -0.64
C VAL A 102 -6.30 10.86 0.36
N ARG A 103 -5.11 10.29 0.59
CA ARG A 103 -4.06 11.00 1.32
C ARG A 103 -3.64 12.19 0.48
N ASP A 104 -3.50 13.35 1.10
CA ASP A 104 -2.79 14.46 0.49
C ASP A 104 -1.33 14.00 0.31
N SER A 105 -0.96 13.71 -0.93
CA SER A 105 0.33 13.09 -1.24
C SER A 105 1.52 14.03 -0.98
N GLY A 106 1.25 15.33 -0.76
CA GLY A 106 2.30 16.33 -0.63
C GLY A 106 3.18 16.45 -1.88
N GLU A 107 2.73 15.85 -2.99
CA GLU A 107 3.51 15.76 -4.24
C GLU A 107 3.86 17.13 -4.80
N GLU A 108 2.97 18.11 -4.64
CA GLU A 108 3.23 19.50 -5.08
C GLU A 108 4.35 20.19 -4.27
N LYS A 109 4.55 19.78 -3.01
CA LYS A 109 5.62 20.39 -2.16
C LYS A 109 6.99 19.75 -2.38
N ALA A 110 7.06 18.55 -2.92
CA ALA A 110 8.32 17.84 -3.15
C ALA A 110 9.07 18.36 -4.40
N GLU A 111 8.40 19.08 -5.30
CA GLU A 111 9.02 19.61 -6.52
C GLU A 111 9.96 20.80 -6.27
N GLU A 112 9.76 21.54 -5.18
CA GLU A 112 10.52 22.78 -4.92
C GLU A 112 11.84 22.57 -4.18
N GLU A 113 12.05 21.41 -3.51
CA GLU A 113 13.16 21.33 -2.56
C GLU A 113 14.49 20.83 -3.08
N ASN A 114 14.69 20.17 -4.23
CA ASN A 114 16.09 19.79 -4.62
C ASN A 114 16.36 19.22 -6.02
N GLY A 115 15.50 19.26 -7.01
CA GLY A 115 15.86 18.92 -8.39
C GLY A 115 16.34 17.46 -8.64
N ARG A 116 16.10 16.55 -7.69
CA ARG A 116 16.57 15.16 -7.74
C ARG A 116 15.45 14.12 -7.92
N ILE A 117 14.22 14.56 -8.16
CA ILE A 117 13.09 13.64 -8.40
C ILE A 117 12.99 13.37 -9.89
N ILE A 118 13.15 12.13 -10.29
CA ILE A 118 12.93 11.68 -11.67
C ILE A 118 11.59 10.96 -11.73
N ARG A 119 10.64 11.50 -12.48
CA ARG A 119 9.35 10.87 -12.71
C ARG A 119 9.41 9.96 -13.92
N THR A 120 8.85 8.77 -13.82
CA THR A 120 8.79 7.79 -14.89
C THR A 120 7.35 7.36 -15.14
N SER A 121 7.04 7.03 -16.38
CA SER A 121 5.69 6.65 -16.81
C SER A 121 5.40 5.16 -16.63
N SER A 122 6.45 4.35 -16.45
CA SER A 122 6.35 2.90 -16.32
C SER A 122 7.45 2.34 -15.42
N MET A 123 7.23 1.12 -14.94
CA MET A 123 8.24 0.38 -14.19
C MET A 123 9.48 0.09 -15.04
N GLU A 124 9.31 -0.22 -16.30
CA GLU A 124 10.42 -0.49 -17.22
C GLU A 124 11.32 0.74 -17.37
N GLU A 125 10.74 1.92 -17.55
CA GLU A 125 11.47 3.19 -17.60
C GLU A 125 12.19 3.46 -16.28
N ALA A 126 11.54 3.22 -15.13
CA ALA A 126 12.15 3.38 -13.81
C ALA A 126 13.39 2.51 -13.63
N VAL A 127 13.32 1.25 -14.06
CA VAL A 127 14.45 0.31 -14.02
C VAL A 127 15.59 0.77 -14.93
N GLN A 128 15.29 1.28 -16.12
CA GLN A 128 16.30 1.80 -17.05
C GLN A 128 17.00 3.05 -16.49
N VAL A 129 16.23 3.97 -15.89
CA VAL A 129 16.77 5.17 -15.25
C VAL A 129 17.67 4.79 -14.07
N LEU A 130 17.20 3.89 -13.20
CA LEU A 130 18.00 3.41 -12.07
C LEU A 130 19.28 2.72 -12.52
N ALA A 131 19.21 1.86 -13.56
CA ALA A 131 20.39 1.21 -14.13
C ALA A 131 21.44 2.22 -14.60
N ARG A 132 21.00 3.30 -15.27
CA ARG A 132 21.88 4.37 -15.74
C ARG A 132 22.56 5.10 -14.56
N ILE A 133 21.79 5.51 -13.55
CA ILE A 133 22.32 6.17 -12.34
C ILE A 133 23.38 5.30 -11.69
N LEU A 134 23.11 4.01 -11.54
CA LEU A 134 24.06 3.08 -10.93
C LEU A 134 25.31 2.85 -11.80
N GLN A 135 25.23 2.90 -13.12
CA GLN A 135 26.37 2.77 -14.02
C GLN A 135 27.27 4.01 -14.02
N GLU A 136 26.67 5.19 -13.98
CA GLU A 136 27.40 6.46 -13.97
C GLU A 136 28.05 6.74 -12.60
N GLY A 137 27.40 6.31 -11.51
CA GLY A 137 27.87 6.50 -10.14
C GLY A 137 28.66 5.29 -9.62
N ARG A 138 29.96 5.45 -9.41
CA ARG A 138 30.81 4.40 -8.81
C ARG A 138 30.47 4.23 -7.33
N GLY A 139 30.03 3.01 -6.94
CA GLY A 139 29.75 2.66 -5.56
C GLY A 139 28.37 3.10 -5.04
N GLU A 140 27.52 3.64 -5.89
CA GLU A 140 26.14 4.00 -5.52
C GLU A 140 25.29 2.77 -5.20
N LYS A 141 24.40 2.93 -4.23
CA LYS A 141 23.46 1.91 -3.78
C LYS A 141 22.06 2.49 -3.83
N GLY A 142 21.08 1.66 -4.18
CA GLY A 142 19.70 2.05 -4.29
C GLY A 142 18.78 1.32 -3.31
N LEU A 143 17.65 1.95 -2.97
CA LEU A 143 16.59 1.33 -2.18
C LEU A 143 15.31 1.21 -3.01
N ILE A 144 14.89 -0.03 -3.25
CA ILE A 144 13.62 -0.35 -3.91
C ILE A 144 12.51 -0.38 -2.85
N THR A 145 11.46 0.40 -3.06
CA THR A 145 10.28 0.48 -2.17
C THR A 145 8.96 0.14 -2.87
N THR A 146 9.03 -0.42 -4.09
CA THR A 146 7.85 -0.79 -4.89
C THR A 146 7.16 -2.10 -4.43
N GLY A 147 7.70 -2.75 -3.37
CA GLY A 147 7.20 -4.03 -2.87
C GLY A 147 7.72 -5.23 -3.67
N SER A 148 7.20 -6.42 -3.35
CA SER A 148 7.76 -7.69 -3.89
C SER A 148 7.29 -8.08 -5.29
N LYS A 149 6.18 -7.51 -5.78
CA LYS A 149 5.56 -7.96 -7.05
C LYS A 149 6.38 -7.67 -8.29
N GLU A 150 7.07 -6.52 -8.30
CA GLU A 150 7.81 -6.02 -9.46
C GLU A 150 9.32 -6.29 -9.40
N LEU A 151 9.78 -7.00 -8.36
CA LEU A 151 11.22 -7.21 -8.11
C LEU A 151 11.95 -7.90 -9.25
N ALA A 152 11.28 -8.78 -9.99
CA ALA A 152 11.88 -9.46 -11.12
C ALA A 152 12.42 -8.51 -12.22
N GLN A 153 11.84 -7.32 -12.35
CA GLN A 153 12.29 -6.35 -13.34
C GLN A 153 13.66 -5.75 -13.00
N TYR A 154 13.96 -5.62 -11.73
CA TYR A 154 15.22 -5.05 -11.25
C TYR A 154 16.40 -6.01 -11.38
N THR A 155 16.17 -7.33 -11.57
CA THR A 155 17.24 -8.32 -11.79
C THR A 155 17.98 -8.11 -13.12
N ARG A 156 17.43 -7.27 -14.01
CA ARG A 156 18.09 -6.87 -15.27
C ARG A 156 19.24 -5.86 -15.04
N ILE A 157 19.31 -5.24 -13.88
CA ILE A 157 20.36 -4.28 -13.53
C ILE A 157 21.63 -5.07 -13.17
N PRO A 158 22.79 -4.77 -13.78
CA PRO A 158 24.04 -5.39 -13.38
C PRO A 158 24.33 -5.19 -11.88
N ASP A 159 24.82 -6.23 -11.23
CA ASP A 159 25.18 -6.21 -9.79
C ASP A 159 24.02 -5.80 -8.86
N TYR A 160 22.75 -5.99 -9.28
CA TYR A 160 21.56 -5.61 -8.50
C TYR A 160 21.60 -6.19 -7.09
N ALA A 161 22.01 -7.45 -6.93
CA ALA A 161 22.02 -8.14 -5.64
C ALA A 161 23.07 -7.57 -4.65
N GLU A 162 24.07 -6.86 -5.16
CA GLU A 162 25.14 -6.21 -4.39
C GLU A 162 24.84 -4.73 -4.10
N ARG A 163 24.12 -4.09 -5.01
CA ARG A 163 23.95 -2.65 -5.02
C ARG A 163 22.57 -2.19 -4.61
N LEU A 164 21.55 -3.06 -4.72
CA LEU A 164 20.18 -2.73 -4.41
C LEU A 164 19.71 -3.37 -3.11
N TYR A 165 19.15 -2.56 -2.24
CA TYR A 165 18.36 -2.99 -1.11
C TYR A 165 16.89 -3.00 -1.48
N VAL A 166 16.11 -3.91 -0.90
CA VAL A 166 14.68 -3.98 -1.12
C VAL A 166 13.93 -3.86 0.19
N ARG A 167 12.88 -3.04 0.22
CA ARG A 167 11.97 -2.96 1.36
C ARG A 167 10.64 -3.58 0.99
N VAL A 168 10.27 -4.63 1.71
CA VAL A 168 9.06 -5.42 1.49
C VAL A 168 8.25 -5.53 2.78
N LEU A 169 6.99 -5.94 2.65
CA LEU A 169 6.19 -6.31 3.82
C LEU A 169 6.82 -7.50 4.54
N PRO A 170 6.72 -7.59 5.89
CA PRO A 170 7.26 -8.68 6.69
C PRO A 170 6.38 -9.95 6.56
N SER A 171 6.12 -10.37 5.34
CA SER A 171 5.41 -11.60 5.01
C SER A 171 6.36 -12.65 4.45
N ARG A 172 6.04 -13.91 4.65
CA ARG A 172 6.83 -15.02 4.12
C ARG A 172 6.96 -14.93 2.60
N GLU A 173 5.85 -14.64 1.92
CA GLU A 173 5.81 -14.51 0.46
C GLU A 173 6.71 -13.37 -0.03
N GLY A 174 6.71 -12.24 0.68
CA GLY A 174 7.53 -11.07 0.33
C GLY A 174 9.02 -11.36 0.47
N ILE A 175 9.42 -12.01 1.56
CA ILE A 175 10.82 -12.37 1.82
C ILE A 175 11.27 -13.47 0.85
N ASP A 176 10.46 -14.52 0.67
CA ASP A 176 10.77 -15.63 -0.24
C ASP A 176 10.92 -15.14 -1.69
N ALA A 177 10.11 -14.16 -2.12
CA ALA A 177 10.23 -13.56 -3.44
C ALA A 177 11.60 -12.87 -3.64
N CYS A 178 12.10 -12.16 -2.63
CA CYS A 178 13.42 -11.53 -2.69
C CYS A 178 14.53 -12.59 -2.80
N LEU A 179 14.51 -13.60 -1.94
CA LEU A 179 15.53 -14.65 -1.90
C LEU A 179 15.54 -15.50 -3.17
N LYS A 180 14.38 -15.86 -3.71
CA LYS A 180 14.25 -16.60 -4.99
C LYS A 180 14.81 -15.84 -6.18
N LEU A 181 14.74 -14.52 -6.15
CA LEU A 181 15.30 -13.65 -7.18
C LEU A 181 16.79 -13.34 -6.95
N GLY A 182 17.44 -13.89 -5.92
CA GLY A 182 18.87 -13.78 -5.69
C GLY A 182 19.29 -12.59 -4.81
N TRP A 183 18.37 -11.86 -4.17
CA TRP A 183 18.76 -10.87 -3.17
C TRP A 183 19.40 -11.54 -1.95
N LYS A 184 20.48 -10.97 -1.46
CA LYS A 184 21.08 -11.39 -0.19
C LYS A 184 20.15 -11.01 0.97
N GLY A 185 20.05 -11.86 1.98
CA GLY A 185 19.24 -11.56 3.16
C GLY A 185 19.63 -10.23 3.84
N SER A 186 20.91 -9.85 3.80
CA SER A 186 21.43 -8.56 4.29
C SER A 186 20.92 -7.34 3.51
N HIS A 187 20.38 -7.54 2.31
CA HIS A 187 19.81 -6.49 1.46
C HIS A 187 18.28 -6.46 1.48
N VAL A 188 17.65 -7.34 2.28
CA VAL A 188 16.19 -7.39 2.43
C VAL A 188 15.76 -6.72 3.74
N ILE A 189 14.98 -5.66 3.63
CA ILE A 189 14.40 -4.92 4.76
C ILE A 189 12.92 -5.29 4.84
N ALA A 190 12.57 -6.19 5.75
CA ALA A 190 11.17 -6.61 5.94
C ALA A 190 10.52 -5.77 7.04
N MET A 191 9.76 -4.75 6.65
CA MET A 191 9.17 -3.79 7.58
C MET A 191 7.79 -3.35 7.11
N GLN A 192 6.89 -3.10 8.08
CA GLN A 192 5.57 -2.52 7.86
C GLN A 192 5.59 -1.03 8.12
N GLY A 193 5.10 -0.24 7.14
CA GLY A 193 4.86 1.19 7.31
C GLY A 193 3.61 1.51 8.18
N PRO A 194 3.34 2.76 8.48
CA PRO A 194 4.02 3.95 7.95
C PRO A 194 5.42 4.18 8.56
N PHE A 195 6.30 4.80 7.78
CA PHE A 195 7.67 5.10 8.20
C PHE A 195 7.83 6.60 8.45
N SER A 196 8.44 6.97 9.57
CA SER A 196 8.81 8.36 9.82
C SER A 196 9.96 8.79 8.90
N GLN A 197 10.09 10.09 8.70
CA GLN A 197 11.22 10.65 7.93
C GLN A 197 12.57 10.27 8.56
N ASP A 198 12.64 10.32 9.89
CA ASP A 198 13.88 9.99 10.62
C ASP A 198 14.29 8.53 10.44
N LEU A 199 13.32 7.60 10.49
CA LEU A 199 13.58 6.19 10.23
C LEU A 199 14.08 5.96 8.79
N ASN A 200 13.42 6.57 7.80
CA ASN A 200 13.86 6.48 6.41
C ASN A 200 15.29 7.02 6.26
N ARG A 201 15.59 8.19 6.83
CA ARG A 201 16.92 8.78 6.80
C ARG A 201 17.97 7.89 7.47
N ALA A 202 17.65 7.31 8.63
CA ALA A 202 18.53 6.41 9.34
C ALA A 202 18.87 5.16 8.51
N ILE A 203 17.88 4.56 7.85
CA ILE A 203 18.07 3.40 6.95
C ILE A 203 19.02 3.79 5.80
N LEU A 204 18.71 4.87 5.08
CA LEU A 204 19.53 5.33 3.95
C LEU A 204 20.97 5.58 4.36
N THR A 205 21.18 6.30 5.47
CA THR A 205 22.51 6.64 5.98
C THR A 205 23.28 5.39 6.42
N SER A 206 22.64 4.50 7.21
CA SER A 206 23.30 3.31 7.77
C SER A 206 23.72 2.30 6.70
N LEU A 207 23.01 2.24 5.59
CA LEU A 207 23.30 1.32 4.49
C LEU A 207 24.11 1.98 3.37
N GLY A 208 24.38 3.28 3.46
CA GLY A 208 25.09 4.06 2.44
C GLY A 208 24.31 4.12 1.13
N ILE A 209 22.98 4.22 1.21
CA ILE A 209 22.10 4.32 0.05
C ILE A 209 22.10 5.75 -0.47
N THR A 210 22.30 5.92 -1.76
CA THR A 210 22.46 7.22 -2.44
C THR A 210 21.34 7.50 -3.46
N CYS A 211 20.58 6.47 -3.87
CA CYS A 211 19.47 6.59 -4.82
C CYS A 211 18.31 5.60 -4.53
#